data_375461063df0221893718fa815c5b2ba
#
_entry.id   375461063df0221893718fa815c5b2ba
#
_cell.length_a   1.000
_cell.length_b   1.000
_cell.length_c   1.000
_cell.angle_alpha   90.00
_cell.angle_beta   90.00
_cell.angle_gamma   90.00
#
_symmetry.space_group_name_H-M   'P 1'
#
loop_
_entity.id
_entity.type
_entity.pdbx_description
1 polymer ?
#
loop_
_entity_poly.entity_id
_entity_poly.type
_entity_poly.pdbx_seq_one_letter_code
_entity_poly.pdbx_strand_id
1 'polypeptide(L)'
;SKVCCLIGEVTRAQEIDILGYGIAASSGIKKGNIINIDQVVQSIERAVEQAEQMSNVKISSVVVGIPGSNIMLLNNRGVVAIPRTEKEITPQDIERVLQAAKIMAIPYDREIIDIIPMEFLVDGCDGIKDPIGMVGSRQEVYACIVTGLSTSVQNIVRCIEKAGLNIDALILKPLASAQMLLSEDEMNMGVLLLDVGAGSTEVAVFRDGSILAYDFIPIGGDFITNDIAIGLRIPFMQAEEIKRQYACCHRGLASEKYDIEIHSIGDKNSRKISQSDLATIVEPRVQEILSYVARSVKSMTEKSMLPAGAVLTGGGLIHIEGAMDMAQQFLGIPVRPGVHGSFE
;
A
#
# COMPACT_ATOMS: atom_id res chain seq x y z
N SER A 1 13.94 -1.05 -3.41
CA SER A 1 12.69 -0.67 -4.09
C SER A 1 12.67 -1.19 -5.52
N LYS A 2 11.48 -1.39 -6.10
CA LYS A 2 11.26 -1.84 -7.48
C LYS A 2 10.14 -1.04 -8.12
N VAL A 3 10.17 -0.88 -9.42
CA VAL A 3 9.04 -0.48 -10.26
C VAL A 3 8.43 -1.75 -10.83
N CYS A 4 7.11 -1.84 -10.81
CA CYS A 4 6.35 -2.94 -11.37
C CYS A 4 5.35 -2.38 -12.37
N CYS A 5 5.30 -2.95 -13.57
CA CYS A 5 4.29 -2.67 -14.58
C CYS A 5 3.47 -3.94 -14.80
N LEU A 6 2.16 -3.82 -14.80
CA LEU A 6 1.22 -4.90 -15.13
C LEU A 6 0.39 -4.46 -16.32
N ILE A 7 0.22 -5.35 -17.30
CA ILE A 7 -0.69 -5.17 -18.43
C ILE A 7 -1.78 -6.22 -18.29
N GLY A 8 -3.03 -5.79 -18.20
CA GLY A 8 -4.19 -6.66 -18.07
C GLY A 8 -5.30 -6.27 -19.02
N GLU A 9 -6.18 -7.22 -19.29
CA GLU A 9 -7.40 -7.04 -20.05
C GLU A 9 -8.61 -7.29 -19.16
N VAL A 10 -9.59 -6.40 -19.21
CA VAL A 10 -10.85 -6.60 -18.49
C VAL A 10 -11.74 -7.51 -19.35
N THR A 11 -12.07 -8.68 -18.83
CA THR A 11 -12.91 -9.67 -19.48
C THR A 11 -14.38 -9.25 -19.45
N ARG A 12 -15.23 -9.94 -20.24
CA ARG A 12 -16.69 -9.71 -20.22
C ARG A 12 -17.33 -10.03 -18.87
N ALA A 13 -16.67 -10.84 -18.05
CA ALA A 13 -17.09 -11.17 -16.69
C ALA A 13 -16.64 -10.13 -15.64
N GLN A 14 -16.04 -9.01 -16.08
CA GLN A 14 -15.40 -8.00 -15.22
C GLN A 14 -14.20 -8.54 -14.39
N GLU A 15 -13.63 -9.65 -14.81
CA GLU A 15 -12.37 -10.17 -14.26
C GLU A 15 -11.19 -9.56 -15.02
N ILE A 16 -10.03 -9.50 -14.39
CA ILE A 16 -8.80 -8.98 -14.99
C ILE A 16 -7.87 -10.13 -15.31
N ASP A 17 -7.66 -10.38 -16.60
CA ASP A 17 -6.64 -11.31 -17.08
C ASP A 17 -5.30 -10.58 -17.22
N ILE A 18 -4.26 -11.06 -16.52
CA ILE A 18 -2.92 -10.48 -16.63
C ILE A 18 -2.23 -11.02 -17.87
N LEU A 19 -1.99 -10.14 -18.85
CA LEU A 19 -1.34 -10.46 -20.11
C LEU A 19 0.18 -10.39 -20.02
N GLY A 20 0.72 -9.51 -19.17
CA GLY A 20 2.15 -9.36 -19.01
C GLY A 20 2.52 -8.54 -17.79
N TYR A 21 3.74 -8.75 -17.31
CA TYR A 21 4.29 -7.96 -16.22
C TYR A 21 5.78 -7.69 -16.45
N GLY A 22 6.25 -6.60 -15.86
CA GLY A 22 7.66 -6.24 -15.85
C GLY A 22 8.09 -5.70 -14.50
N ILE A 23 9.28 -6.06 -14.06
CA ILE A 23 9.82 -5.64 -12.76
C ILE A 23 11.24 -5.13 -12.95
N ALA A 24 11.48 -3.88 -12.55
CA ALA A 24 12.81 -3.28 -12.59
C ALA A 24 13.22 -2.79 -11.20
N ALA A 25 14.47 -3.05 -10.80
CA ALA A 25 15.03 -2.47 -9.59
C ALA A 25 15.08 -0.94 -9.72
N SER A 26 14.72 -0.20 -8.67
CA SER A 26 14.76 1.26 -8.65
C SER A 26 15.73 1.77 -7.59
N SER A 27 16.80 2.42 -8.02
CA SER A 27 17.76 3.13 -7.16
C SER A 27 17.40 4.60 -6.95
N GLY A 28 16.52 5.15 -7.78
CA GLY A 28 16.09 6.55 -7.74
C GLY A 28 14.97 6.84 -6.72
N ILE A 29 14.49 5.83 -5.97
CA ILE A 29 13.45 5.97 -4.94
C ILE A 29 14.02 5.56 -3.59
N LYS A 30 13.85 6.42 -2.57
CA LYS A 30 14.26 6.13 -1.20
C LYS A 30 13.14 6.50 -0.23
N LYS A 31 12.71 5.53 0.60
CA LYS A 31 11.63 5.72 1.60
C LYS A 31 10.37 6.35 0.99
N GLY A 32 9.96 5.86 -0.18
CA GLY A 32 8.77 6.36 -0.89
C GLY A 32 8.96 7.70 -1.63
N ASN A 33 10.12 8.36 -1.55
CA ASN A 33 10.38 9.63 -2.23
C ASN A 33 11.31 9.44 -3.43
N ILE A 34 11.04 10.16 -4.53
CA ILE A 34 11.92 10.23 -5.69
C ILE A 34 13.12 11.11 -5.34
N ILE A 35 14.32 10.54 -5.41
CA ILE A 35 15.60 11.22 -5.16
C ILE A 35 16.41 11.43 -6.44
N ASN A 36 16.08 10.70 -7.51
CA ASN A 36 16.70 10.87 -8.83
C ASN A 36 15.69 10.50 -9.93
N ILE A 37 15.25 11.53 -10.67
CA ILE A 37 14.22 11.38 -11.72
C ILE A 37 14.70 10.47 -12.84
N ASP A 38 15.91 10.66 -13.36
CA ASP A 38 16.39 9.92 -14.53
C ASP A 38 16.57 8.41 -14.23
N GLN A 39 17.00 8.06 -13.02
CA GLN A 39 17.05 6.66 -12.60
C GLN A 39 15.66 6.03 -12.46
N VAL A 40 14.67 6.79 -12.00
CA VAL A 40 13.28 6.31 -11.92
C VAL A 40 12.71 6.13 -13.32
N VAL A 41 12.92 7.09 -14.24
CA VAL A 41 12.50 6.97 -15.64
C VAL A 41 13.05 5.70 -16.28
N GLN A 42 14.36 5.46 -16.18
CA GLN A 42 14.98 4.23 -16.71
C GLN A 42 14.37 2.95 -16.10
N SER A 43 14.01 2.99 -14.82
CA SER A 43 13.36 1.84 -14.16
C SER A 43 11.94 1.63 -14.66
N ILE A 44 11.19 2.71 -14.94
CA ILE A 44 9.85 2.65 -15.55
C ILE A 44 9.95 2.09 -16.96
N GLU A 45 10.82 2.65 -17.82
CA GLU A 45 11.01 2.19 -19.20
C GLU A 45 11.32 0.69 -19.25
N ARG A 46 12.24 0.21 -18.41
CA ARG A 46 12.57 -1.23 -18.34
C ARG A 46 11.40 -2.10 -17.90
N ALA A 47 10.64 -1.67 -16.90
CA ALA A 47 9.48 -2.42 -16.42
C ALA A 47 8.38 -2.46 -17.49
N VAL A 48 8.14 -1.35 -18.18
CA VAL A 48 7.18 -1.25 -19.29
C VAL A 48 7.60 -2.13 -20.45
N GLU A 49 8.87 -2.04 -20.88
CA GLU A 49 9.40 -2.85 -21.99
C GLU A 49 9.24 -4.35 -21.71
N GLN A 50 9.54 -4.81 -20.50
CA GLN A 50 9.35 -6.22 -20.13
C GLN A 50 7.87 -6.64 -20.19
N ALA A 51 6.96 -5.81 -19.66
CA ALA A 51 5.52 -6.08 -19.66
C ALA A 51 4.97 -6.13 -21.09
N GLU A 52 5.37 -5.18 -21.94
CA GLU A 52 5.00 -5.13 -23.36
C GLU A 52 5.55 -6.31 -24.17
N GLN A 53 6.79 -6.72 -23.91
CA GLN A 53 7.38 -7.91 -24.56
C GLN A 53 6.62 -9.18 -24.17
N MET A 54 6.21 -9.33 -22.91
CA MET A 54 5.48 -10.49 -22.44
C MET A 54 4.05 -10.53 -22.97
N SER A 55 3.34 -9.39 -22.97
CA SER A 55 1.95 -9.29 -23.43
C SER A 55 1.81 -9.16 -24.95
N ASN A 56 2.86 -8.78 -25.65
CA ASN A 56 2.85 -8.36 -27.07
C ASN A 56 1.87 -7.17 -27.32
N VAL A 57 1.64 -6.32 -26.31
CA VAL A 57 0.77 -5.14 -26.37
C VAL A 57 1.61 -3.89 -26.07
N LYS A 58 1.47 -2.85 -26.87
CA LYS A 58 2.05 -1.52 -26.61
C LYS A 58 1.08 -0.67 -25.81
N ILE A 59 1.58 -0.04 -24.75
CA ILE A 59 0.78 0.84 -23.90
C ILE A 59 1.15 2.31 -24.13
N SER A 60 0.18 3.21 -24.03
CA SER A 60 0.36 4.65 -24.15
C SER A 60 -0.07 5.41 -22.90
N SER A 61 -0.85 4.76 -22.04
CA SER A 61 -1.33 5.35 -20.78
C SER A 61 -1.31 4.31 -19.65
N VAL A 62 -1.29 4.80 -18.43
CA VAL A 62 -1.19 3.98 -17.21
C VAL A 62 -2.00 4.55 -16.06
N VAL A 63 -2.47 3.66 -15.21
CA VAL A 63 -2.92 3.97 -13.85
C VAL A 63 -1.71 3.82 -12.91
N VAL A 64 -1.41 4.83 -12.12
CA VAL A 64 -0.20 4.87 -11.29
C VAL A 64 -0.56 4.76 -9.81
N GLY A 65 -0.06 3.71 -9.17
CA GLY A 65 -0.09 3.57 -7.72
C GLY A 65 0.93 4.51 -7.06
N ILE A 66 0.46 5.48 -6.28
CA ILE A 66 1.32 6.42 -5.59
C ILE A 66 1.73 5.88 -4.21
N PRO A 67 3.03 6.06 -3.81
CA PRO A 67 3.47 5.73 -2.47
C PRO A 67 2.85 6.70 -1.46
N GLY A 68 2.53 6.19 -0.29
CA GLY A 68 1.87 6.96 0.74
C GLY A 68 2.74 7.97 1.49
N SER A 69 4.04 8.08 1.15
CA SER A 69 4.86 9.16 1.68
C SER A 69 4.27 10.50 1.26
N ASN A 70 4.03 11.39 2.20
CA ASN A 70 3.43 12.70 1.93
C ASN A 70 1.92 12.70 1.58
N ILE A 71 1.22 11.59 1.78
CA ILE A 71 -0.24 11.54 1.69
C ILE A 71 -0.88 11.96 3.02
N MET A 72 -2.00 12.66 2.93
CA MET A 72 -2.86 12.99 4.07
C MET A 72 -4.30 12.76 3.66
N LEU A 73 -5.06 12.12 4.53
CA LEU A 73 -6.51 11.98 4.40
C LEU A 73 -7.19 13.08 5.18
N LEU A 74 -8.12 13.76 4.54
CA LEU A 74 -8.95 14.82 5.14
C LEU A 74 -10.41 14.46 4.91
N ASN A 75 -11.23 14.51 5.95
CA ASN A 75 -12.66 14.26 5.82
C ASN A 75 -13.39 15.59 5.63
N ASN A 76 -14.27 15.64 4.65
CA ASN A 76 -15.12 16.79 4.43
C ASN A 76 -16.54 16.37 4.01
N ARG A 77 -17.48 17.29 4.16
CA ARG A 77 -18.88 17.11 3.79
C ARG A 77 -19.23 18.02 2.63
N GLY A 78 -19.75 17.44 1.56
CA GLY A 78 -20.36 18.16 0.45
C GLY A 78 -21.87 18.21 0.62
N VAL A 79 -22.50 19.29 0.18
CA VAL A 79 -23.96 19.47 0.23
C VAL A 79 -24.42 20.15 -1.04
N VAL A 80 -25.43 19.59 -1.70
CA VAL A 80 -26.08 20.20 -2.88
C VAL A 80 -27.61 20.09 -2.79
N ALA A 81 -28.31 21.06 -3.35
CA ALA A 81 -29.72 20.96 -3.56
C ALA A 81 -30.02 20.22 -4.89
N ILE A 82 -31.01 19.35 -4.87
CA ILE A 82 -31.54 18.70 -6.07
C ILE A 82 -32.63 19.61 -6.65
N PRO A 83 -32.54 20.04 -7.92
CA PRO A 83 -33.57 20.90 -8.53
C PRO A 83 -34.96 20.25 -8.49
N ARG A 84 -35.99 21.03 -8.21
CA ARG A 84 -37.36 20.51 -8.08
C ARG A 84 -37.93 19.89 -9.37
N THR A 85 -37.32 20.15 -10.51
CA THR A 85 -37.69 19.58 -11.81
C THR A 85 -37.19 18.15 -12.01
N GLU A 86 -36.13 17.79 -11.33
CA GLU A 86 -35.50 16.46 -11.38
C GLU A 86 -35.79 15.79 -10.04
N LYS A 87 -36.75 14.88 -10.00
CA LYS A 87 -37.17 14.21 -8.76
C LYS A 87 -36.20 13.12 -8.32
N GLU A 88 -35.41 12.60 -9.25
CA GLU A 88 -34.46 11.48 -8.99
C GLU A 88 -33.04 11.96 -9.05
N ILE A 89 -32.22 11.46 -8.13
CA ILE A 89 -30.78 11.73 -8.08
C ILE A 89 -30.10 11.05 -9.27
N THR A 90 -29.32 11.81 -10.00
CA THR A 90 -28.60 11.38 -11.19
C THR A 90 -27.09 11.26 -10.92
N PRO A 91 -26.32 10.57 -11.80
CA PRO A 91 -24.85 10.57 -11.72
C PRO A 91 -24.23 11.97 -11.72
N GLN A 92 -24.85 12.95 -12.38
CA GLN A 92 -24.40 14.35 -12.38
C GLN A 92 -24.54 15.00 -11.01
N ASP A 93 -25.58 14.65 -10.24
CA ASP A 93 -25.76 15.14 -8.88
C ASP A 93 -24.69 14.56 -7.93
N ILE A 94 -24.32 13.28 -8.14
CA ILE A 94 -23.17 12.67 -7.44
C ILE A 94 -21.90 13.46 -7.73
N GLU A 95 -21.61 13.77 -8.98
CA GLU A 95 -20.44 14.57 -9.32
C GLU A 95 -20.49 15.96 -8.68
N ARG A 96 -21.65 16.63 -8.70
CA ARG A 96 -21.83 17.94 -8.07
C ARG A 96 -21.59 17.90 -6.55
N VAL A 97 -22.10 16.90 -5.84
CA VAL A 97 -21.94 16.82 -4.38
C VAL A 97 -20.48 16.47 -4.02
N LEU A 98 -19.80 15.64 -4.82
CA LEU A 98 -18.37 15.38 -4.67
C LEU A 98 -17.53 16.63 -4.95
N GLN A 99 -17.87 17.43 -5.98
CA GLN A 99 -17.22 18.72 -6.21
C GLN A 99 -17.44 19.71 -5.04
N ALA A 100 -18.64 19.70 -4.45
CA ALA A 100 -18.90 20.50 -3.26
C ALA A 100 -18.05 20.06 -2.06
N ALA A 101 -17.78 18.75 -1.92
CA ALA A 101 -16.90 18.23 -0.89
C ALA A 101 -15.42 18.66 -1.08
N LYS A 102 -14.99 19.03 -2.30
CA LYS A 102 -13.63 19.58 -2.55
C LYS A 102 -13.43 20.97 -1.95
N ILE A 103 -14.51 21.70 -1.68
CA ILE A 103 -14.43 23.08 -1.21
C ILE A 103 -14.08 23.08 0.28
N MET A 104 -12.78 23.02 0.55
CA MET A 104 -12.22 23.06 1.90
C MET A 104 -10.85 23.75 1.88
N ALA A 105 -10.40 24.23 3.03
CA ALA A 105 -9.06 24.77 3.18
C ALA A 105 -8.04 23.62 3.16
N ILE A 106 -7.24 23.58 2.10
CA ILE A 106 -6.13 22.64 1.96
C ILE A 106 -4.84 23.43 2.11
N PRO A 107 -3.79 22.90 2.79
CA PRO A 107 -2.48 23.55 2.84
C PRO A 107 -1.97 23.86 1.42
N TYR A 108 -1.37 25.03 1.23
CA TYR A 108 -0.96 25.55 -0.09
C TYR A 108 0.07 24.68 -0.82
N ASP A 109 0.78 23.84 -0.10
CA ASP A 109 1.79 22.92 -0.62
C ASP A 109 1.22 21.54 -1.01
N ARG A 110 -0.11 21.37 -0.92
CA ARG A 110 -0.79 20.10 -1.21
C ARG A 110 -1.81 20.24 -2.33
N GLU A 111 -2.06 19.15 -3.03
CA GLU A 111 -3.11 19.04 -4.04
C GLU A 111 -3.99 17.82 -3.78
N ILE A 112 -5.24 17.89 -4.24
CA ILE A 112 -6.18 16.77 -4.17
C ILE A 112 -5.79 15.76 -5.25
N ILE A 113 -5.58 14.51 -4.82
CA ILE A 113 -5.31 13.38 -5.68
C ILE A 113 -6.60 12.66 -6.02
N ASP A 114 -7.43 12.42 -4.99
CA ASP A 114 -8.66 11.64 -5.14
C ASP A 114 -9.71 12.05 -4.11
N ILE A 115 -10.98 11.69 -4.37
CA ILE A 115 -12.11 11.87 -3.45
C ILE A 115 -12.87 10.57 -3.37
N ILE A 116 -12.91 10.01 -2.19
CA ILE A 116 -13.54 8.74 -1.89
C ILE A 116 -14.84 9.02 -1.14
N PRO A 117 -16.03 8.79 -1.76
CA PRO A 117 -17.28 8.88 -1.02
C PRO A 117 -17.33 7.79 0.05
N MET A 118 -17.63 8.16 1.27
CA MET A 118 -17.78 7.24 2.40
C MET A 118 -19.26 6.87 2.58
N GLU A 119 -20.12 7.89 2.56
CA GLU A 119 -21.54 7.77 2.82
C GLU A 119 -22.29 8.95 2.19
N PHE A 120 -23.47 8.67 1.65
CA PHE A 120 -24.39 9.71 1.19
C PHE A 120 -25.58 9.86 2.13
N LEU A 121 -26.12 11.08 2.16
CA LEU A 121 -27.36 11.39 2.87
C LEU A 121 -28.34 12.05 1.88
N VAL A 122 -29.60 11.62 1.92
CA VAL A 122 -30.68 12.20 1.14
C VAL A 122 -31.79 12.66 2.07
N ASP A 123 -32.07 13.95 2.09
CA ASP A 123 -33.06 14.59 2.96
C ASP A 123 -32.91 14.22 4.46
N GLY A 124 -31.65 14.00 4.89
CA GLY A 124 -31.30 13.64 6.25
C GLY A 124 -31.34 12.14 6.57
N CYS A 125 -31.65 11.28 5.61
CA CYS A 125 -31.50 9.85 5.72
C CYS A 125 -30.04 9.47 5.43
N ASP A 126 -29.35 8.87 6.37
CA ASP A 126 -27.94 8.46 6.32
C ASP A 126 -27.76 6.97 5.89
N GLY A 127 -26.52 6.46 5.85
CA GLY A 127 -26.21 5.06 5.52
C GLY A 127 -26.35 4.70 4.05
N ILE A 128 -26.54 5.67 3.16
CA ILE A 128 -26.76 5.42 1.73
C ILE A 128 -25.41 5.26 1.03
N LYS A 129 -25.19 4.11 0.37
CA LYS A 129 -23.98 3.85 -0.42
C LYS A 129 -24.12 4.29 -1.88
N ASP A 130 -25.30 4.08 -2.47
CA ASP A 130 -25.63 4.53 -3.82
C ASP A 130 -26.99 5.25 -3.80
N PRO A 131 -27.02 6.58 -3.95
CA PRO A 131 -28.26 7.34 -3.97
C PRO A 131 -28.89 7.49 -5.36
N ILE A 132 -28.29 6.94 -6.44
CA ILE A 132 -28.79 7.07 -7.79
C ILE A 132 -30.22 6.51 -7.91
N GLY A 133 -31.13 7.27 -8.50
CA GLY A 133 -32.54 6.90 -8.64
C GLY A 133 -33.40 7.17 -7.39
N MET A 134 -32.82 7.59 -6.27
CA MET A 134 -33.58 8.03 -5.09
C MET A 134 -34.21 9.39 -5.35
N VAL A 135 -35.39 9.63 -4.77
CA VAL A 135 -36.06 10.92 -4.79
C VAL A 135 -35.65 11.72 -3.57
N GLY A 136 -35.21 12.97 -3.77
CA GLY A 136 -34.83 13.85 -2.70
C GLY A 136 -34.70 15.29 -3.14
N SER A 137 -34.65 16.22 -2.18
CA SER A 137 -34.46 17.66 -2.41
C SER A 137 -33.08 18.16 -1.99
N ARG A 138 -32.38 17.40 -1.16
CA ARG A 138 -31.05 17.71 -0.65
C ARG A 138 -30.21 16.45 -0.59
N GLN A 139 -29.06 16.50 -1.24
CA GLN A 139 -28.06 15.45 -1.20
C GLN A 139 -26.81 15.94 -0.50
N GLU A 140 -26.25 15.06 0.31
CA GLU A 140 -24.99 15.29 1.00
C GLU A 140 -24.07 14.08 0.83
N VAL A 141 -22.77 14.30 0.96
CA VAL A 141 -21.76 13.25 0.99
C VAL A 141 -20.77 13.51 2.11
N TYR A 142 -20.48 12.51 2.89
CA TYR A 142 -19.24 12.46 3.66
C TYR A 142 -18.18 11.82 2.77
N ALA A 143 -17.08 12.52 2.56
CA ALA A 143 -16.02 12.07 1.66
C ALA A 143 -14.65 12.18 2.32
N CYS A 144 -13.82 11.19 2.05
CA CYS A 144 -12.39 11.21 2.35
C CYS A 144 -11.65 11.84 1.17
N ILE A 145 -11.01 12.97 1.41
CA ILE A 145 -10.21 13.71 0.44
C ILE A 145 -8.75 13.26 0.59
N VAL A 146 -8.24 12.59 -0.43
CA VAL A 146 -6.83 12.16 -0.50
C VAL A 146 -6.01 13.32 -1.03
N THR A 147 -5.08 13.83 -0.24
CA THR A 147 -4.18 14.91 -0.64
C THR A 147 -2.73 14.44 -0.62
N GLY A 148 -1.93 14.93 -1.56
CA GLY A 148 -0.50 14.70 -1.63
C GLY A 148 0.29 15.99 -1.62
N LEU A 149 1.57 15.93 -1.19
CA LEU A 149 2.48 17.05 -1.34
C LEU A 149 2.70 17.31 -2.84
N SER A 150 2.35 18.51 -3.32
CA SER A 150 2.33 18.85 -4.75
C SER A 150 3.66 18.55 -5.45
N THR A 151 4.79 18.87 -4.80
CA THR A 151 6.12 18.57 -5.36
C THR A 151 6.38 17.07 -5.54
N SER A 152 5.87 16.23 -4.63
CA SER A 152 6.02 14.77 -4.72
C SER A 152 5.16 14.20 -5.83
N VAL A 153 3.92 14.65 -5.96
CA VAL A 153 3.00 14.23 -7.02
C VAL A 153 3.54 14.65 -8.39
N GLN A 154 3.97 15.91 -8.53
CA GLN A 154 4.55 16.41 -9.79
C GLN A 154 5.82 15.66 -10.20
N ASN A 155 6.66 15.23 -9.25
CA ASN A 155 7.82 14.41 -9.57
C ASN A 155 7.42 13.02 -10.10
N ILE A 156 6.36 12.41 -9.58
CA ILE A 156 5.83 11.15 -10.10
C ILE A 156 5.30 11.34 -11.52
N VAL A 157 4.44 12.35 -11.71
CA VAL A 157 3.88 12.71 -13.03
C VAL A 157 5.00 12.91 -14.04
N ARG A 158 6.00 13.72 -13.69
CA ARG A 158 7.15 14.00 -14.56
C ARG A 158 7.97 12.76 -14.93
N CYS A 159 8.10 11.78 -14.01
CA CYS A 159 8.80 10.53 -14.33
C CYS A 159 8.02 9.69 -15.35
N ILE A 160 6.70 9.60 -15.21
CA ILE A 160 5.82 8.84 -16.11
C ILE A 160 5.79 9.50 -17.51
N GLU A 161 5.61 10.83 -17.58
CA GLU A 161 5.59 11.58 -18.83
C GLU A 161 6.93 11.49 -19.56
N LYS A 162 8.07 11.59 -18.84
CA LYS A 162 9.40 11.43 -19.42
C LYS A 162 9.65 10.00 -19.94
N ALA A 163 9.00 8.99 -19.38
CA ALA A 163 9.01 7.62 -19.90
C ALA A 163 8.06 7.43 -21.11
N GLY A 164 7.43 8.51 -21.62
CA GLY A 164 6.57 8.48 -22.80
C GLY A 164 5.15 7.98 -22.56
N LEU A 165 4.68 7.98 -21.33
CA LEU A 165 3.36 7.48 -20.95
C LEU A 165 2.45 8.62 -20.46
N ASN A 166 1.14 8.50 -20.78
CA ASN A 166 0.11 9.35 -20.20
C ASN A 166 -0.42 8.73 -18.89
N ILE A 167 -0.95 9.58 -18.02
CA ILE A 167 -1.53 9.14 -16.75
C ILE A 167 -3.05 9.22 -16.86
N ASP A 168 -3.72 8.09 -16.74
CA ASP A 168 -5.18 8.02 -16.71
C ASP A 168 -5.71 8.32 -15.30
N ALA A 169 -5.04 7.80 -14.26
CA ALA A 169 -5.37 8.05 -12.87
C ALA A 169 -4.15 7.88 -11.94
N LEU A 170 -4.20 8.60 -10.81
CA LEU A 170 -3.32 8.38 -9.66
C LEU A 170 -4.14 7.71 -8.55
N ILE A 171 -3.71 6.56 -8.07
CA ILE A 171 -4.43 5.80 -7.05
C ILE A 171 -3.55 5.62 -5.81
N LEU A 172 -4.12 5.84 -4.64
CA LEU A 172 -3.45 5.52 -3.38
C LEU A 172 -3.28 3.99 -3.28
N LYS A 173 -2.05 3.54 -3.17
CA LYS A 173 -1.67 2.11 -3.20
C LYS A 173 -2.47 1.22 -2.23
N PRO A 174 -2.71 1.57 -0.96
CA PRO A 174 -3.55 0.79 -0.06
C PRO A 174 -4.97 0.54 -0.55
N LEU A 175 -5.55 1.45 -1.34
CA LEU A 175 -6.89 1.25 -1.91
C LEU A 175 -6.89 0.12 -2.93
N ALA A 176 -5.90 0.11 -3.84
CA ALA A 176 -5.74 -0.97 -4.80
C ALA A 176 -5.44 -2.31 -4.11
N SER A 177 -4.59 -2.30 -3.08
CA SER A 177 -4.28 -3.51 -2.30
C SER A 177 -5.51 -4.03 -1.55
N ALA A 178 -6.34 -3.15 -1.00
CA ALA A 178 -7.56 -3.53 -0.30
C ALA A 178 -8.54 -4.28 -1.20
N GLN A 179 -8.75 -3.80 -2.42
CA GLN A 179 -9.65 -4.44 -3.41
C GLN A 179 -9.23 -5.88 -3.76
N MET A 180 -7.94 -6.18 -3.65
CA MET A 180 -7.41 -7.51 -3.97
C MET A 180 -7.30 -8.43 -2.76
N LEU A 181 -7.13 -7.89 -1.56
CA LEU A 181 -6.73 -8.66 -0.38
C LEU A 181 -7.78 -8.71 0.73
N LEU A 182 -8.76 -7.80 0.72
CA LEU A 182 -9.80 -7.71 1.73
C LEU A 182 -11.14 -8.12 1.14
N SER A 183 -11.92 -8.86 1.91
CA SER A 183 -13.32 -9.11 1.56
C SER A 183 -14.19 -7.90 1.89
N GLU A 184 -15.37 -7.81 1.26
CA GLU A 184 -16.36 -6.77 1.58
C GLU A 184 -16.76 -6.81 3.06
N ASP A 185 -16.93 -8.01 3.64
CA ASP A 185 -17.28 -8.18 5.03
C ASP A 185 -16.18 -7.64 5.96
N GLU A 186 -14.89 -7.92 5.65
CA GLU A 186 -13.76 -7.36 6.41
C GLU A 186 -13.74 -5.83 6.34
N MET A 187 -13.92 -5.26 5.14
CA MET A 187 -13.96 -3.81 4.97
C MET A 187 -15.15 -3.16 5.68
N ASN A 188 -16.28 -3.83 5.73
CA ASN A 188 -17.47 -3.33 6.42
C ASN A 188 -17.34 -3.42 7.94
N MET A 189 -16.82 -4.53 8.45
CA MET A 189 -16.70 -4.77 9.89
C MET A 189 -15.61 -3.92 10.55
N GLY A 190 -14.54 -3.67 9.84
CA GLY A 190 -13.35 -2.96 10.32
C GLY A 190 -12.12 -3.86 10.31
N VAL A 191 -11.15 -3.52 9.47
CA VAL A 191 -9.92 -4.28 9.23
C VAL A 191 -8.73 -3.36 9.07
N LEU A 192 -7.56 -3.83 9.49
CA LEU A 192 -6.28 -3.19 9.31
C LEU A 192 -5.53 -3.84 8.14
N LEU A 193 -5.11 -3.05 7.16
CA LEU A 193 -4.23 -3.49 6.09
C LEU A 193 -2.81 -2.96 6.37
N LEU A 194 -1.84 -3.88 6.47
CA LEU A 194 -0.44 -3.58 6.70
C LEU A 194 0.38 -4.03 5.49
N ASP A 195 0.93 -3.09 4.74
CA ASP A 195 1.89 -3.37 3.66
C ASP A 195 3.31 -3.06 4.14
N VAL A 196 4.04 -4.11 4.56
CA VAL A 196 5.44 -3.97 4.93
C VAL A 196 6.31 -4.17 3.68
N GLY A 197 6.64 -3.06 3.04
CA GLY A 197 7.51 -3.03 1.87
C GLY A 197 8.99 -3.12 2.22
N ALA A 198 9.85 -2.85 1.23
CA ALA A 198 11.30 -2.83 1.43
C ALA A 198 11.73 -1.62 2.28
N GLY A 199 11.36 -0.41 1.89
CA GLY A 199 11.83 0.82 2.55
C GLY A 199 10.82 1.48 3.49
N SER A 200 9.56 1.03 3.51
CA SER A 200 8.46 1.64 4.24
C SER A 200 7.39 0.62 4.60
N THR A 201 6.57 0.98 5.58
CA THR A 201 5.36 0.27 5.97
C THR A 201 4.17 1.21 5.82
N GLU A 202 3.15 0.78 5.11
CA GLU A 202 1.89 1.48 4.96
C GLU A 202 0.84 0.84 5.85
N VAL A 203 0.09 1.67 6.56
CA VAL A 203 -0.91 1.25 7.56
C VAL A 203 -2.22 1.90 7.18
N ALA A 204 -3.21 1.10 6.79
CA ALA A 204 -4.53 1.59 6.38
C ALA A 204 -5.63 0.90 7.19
N VAL A 205 -6.57 1.66 7.69
CA VAL A 205 -7.76 1.18 8.40
C VAL A 205 -8.96 1.34 7.48
N PHE A 206 -9.69 0.25 7.28
CA PHE A 206 -10.94 0.22 6.52
C PHE A 206 -12.09 -0.10 7.46
N ARG A 207 -13.23 0.57 7.27
CA ARG A 207 -14.48 0.32 7.94
C ARG A 207 -15.64 0.89 7.14
N ASP A 208 -16.82 0.29 7.28
CA ASP A 208 -18.04 0.68 6.56
C ASP A 208 -17.82 0.75 5.04
N GLY A 209 -16.96 -0.16 4.52
CA GLY A 209 -16.59 -0.27 3.11
C GLY A 209 -15.64 0.82 2.60
N SER A 210 -15.09 1.67 3.47
CA SER A 210 -14.25 2.81 3.07
C SER A 210 -12.98 2.92 3.90
N ILE A 211 -11.98 3.64 3.37
CA ILE A 211 -10.77 3.95 4.13
C ILE A 211 -11.08 4.98 5.22
N LEU A 212 -10.82 4.61 6.46
CA LEU A 212 -11.06 5.45 7.64
C LEU A 212 -9.83 6.26 8.02
N ALA A 213 -8.66 5.63 8.00
CA ALA A 213 -7.40 6.25 8.40
C ALA A 213 -6.22 5.62 7.65
N TYR A 214 -5.15 6.39 7.54
CA TYR A 214 -3.93 5.99 6.86
C TYR A 214 -2.70 6.60 7.53
N ASP A 215 -1.62 5.83 7.61
CA ASP A 215 -0.31 6.30 8.05
C ASP A 215 0.81 5.66 7.25
N PHE A 216 1.94 6.35 7.18
CA PHE A 216 3.13 5.93 6.46
C PHE A 216 4.34 5.95 7.39
N ILE A 217 4.94 4.79 7.59
CA ILE A 217 6.11 4.61 8.46
C ILE A 217 7.34 4.38 7.55
N PRO A 218 8.37 5.24 7.57
CA PRO A 218 9.53 5.15 6.67
C PRO A 218 10.55 4.08 7.12
N ILE A 219 10.05 2.90 7.52
CA ILE A 219 10.82 1.72 7.92
C ILE A 219 10.17 0.48 7.28
N GLY A 220 11.00 -0.43 6.75
CA GLY A 220 10.55 -1.67 6.13
C GLY A 220 11.63 -2.75 6.13
N GLY A 221 11.48 -3.77 5.30
CA GLY A 221 12.33 -4.96 5.27
C GLY A 221 13.82 -4.70 4.97
N ASP A 222 14.16 -3.61 4.28
CA ASP A 222 15.56 -3.24 4.01
C ASP A 222 16.34 -2.93 5.29
N PHE A 223 15.65 -2.49 6.35
CA PHE A 223 16.29 -2.26 7.65
C PHE A 223 16.72 -3.58 8.29
N ILE A 224 15.91 -4.64 8.16
CA ILE A 224 16.27 -5.99 8.60
C ILE A 224 17.48 -6.48 7.80
N THR A 225 17.43 -6.31 6.48
CA THR A 225 18.53 -6.69 5.58
C THR A 225 19.82 -5.96 5.91
N ASN A 226 19.74 -4.66 6.21
CA ASN A 226 20.88 -3.84 6.58
C ASN A 226 21.49 -4.27 7.91
N ASP A 227 20.66 -4.60 8.91
CA ASP A 227 21.15 -5.10 10.19
C ASP A 227 21.87 -6.44 10.04
N ILE A 228 21.36 -7.35 9.19
CA ILE A 228 22.03 -8.61 8.84
C ILE A 228 23.36 -8.32 8.14
N ALA A 229 23.38 -7.40 7.16
CA ALA A 229 24.58 -7.05 6.41
C ALA A 229 25.67 -6.51 7.33
N ILE A 230 25.33 -5.62 8.26
CA ILE A 230 26.26 -5.04 9.24
C ILE A 230 26.69 -6.08 10.28
N GLY A 231 25.74 -6.78 10.89
CA GLY A 231 25.99 -7.76 11.95
C GLY A 231 26.86 -8.92 11.49
N LEU A 232 26.67 -9.37 10.25
CA LEU A 232 27.43 -10.48 9.68
C LEU A 232 28.64 -10.02 8.82
N ARG A 233 28.75 -8.69 8.54
CA ARG A 233 29.77 -8.09 7.65
C ARG A 233 29.75 -8.68 6.24
N ILE A 234 28.56 -8.82 5.66
CA ILE A 234 28.34 -9.38 4.32
C ILE A 234 27.73 -8.34 3.40
N PRO A 235 27.81 -8.51 2.06
CA PRO A 235 27.14 -7.66 1.10
C PRO A 235 25.62 -7.64 1.29
N PHE A 236 24.98 -6.48 1.03
CA PHE A 236 23.53 -6.29 1.18
C PHE A 236 22.70 -7.33 0.41
N MET A 237 23.10 -7.68 -0.80
CA MET A 237 22.40 -8.67 -1.62
C MET A 237 22.42 -10.06 -0.98
N GLN A 238 23.58 -10.47 -0.45
CA GLN A 238 23.68 -11.73 0.29
C GLN A 238 22.86 -11.71 1.58
N ALA A 239 22.85 -10.57 2.30
CA ALA A 239 22.00 -10.40 3.48
C ALA A 239 20.50 -10.53 3.15
N GLU A 240 20.06 -10.01 2.00
CA GLU A 240 18.67 -10.13 1.53
C GLU A 240 18.31 -11.58 1.21
N GLU A 241 19.19 -12.31 0.54
CA GLU A 241 19.02 -13.75 0.29
C GLU A 241 18.91 -14.56 1.58
N ILE A 242 19.82 -14.31 2.53
CA ILE A 242 19.81 -14.96 3.85
C ILE A 242 18.53 -14.63 4.62
N LYS A 243 18.11 -13.36 4.60
CA LYS A 243 16.83 -12.96 5.23
C LYS A 243 15.67 -13.76 4.66
N ARG A 244 15.55 -13.83 3.34
CA ARG A 244 14.43 -14.50 2.68
C ARG A 244 14.38 -16.00 2.89
N GLN A 245 15.55 -16.65 3.03
CA GLN A 245 15.65 -18.11 3.14
C GLN A 245 15.64 -18.62 4.57
N TYR A 246 16.21 -17.86 5.51
CA TYR A 246 16.54 -18.38 6.83
C TYR A 246 16.07 -17.50 8.00
N ALA A 247 15.57 -16.28 7.75
CA ALA A 247 15.16 -15.41 8.85
C ALA A 247 13.93 -15.94 9.57
N CYS A 248 13.94 -15.88 10.89
CA CYS A 248 12.78 -16.08 11.74
C CYS A 248 12.65 -14.95 12.76
N CYS A 249 11.43 -14.66 13.17
CA CYS A 249 11.11 -13.54 14.04
C CYS A 249 11.47 -13.76 15.50
N HIS A 250 11.74 -14.99 15.93
CA HIS A 250 12.01 -15.32 17.32
C HIS A 250 13.01 -16.46 17.43
N ARG A 251 13.97 -16.34 18.37
CA ARG A 251 14.98 -17.38 18.59
C ARG A 251 14.41 -18.76 18.89
N GLY A 252 13.25 -18.82 19.52
CA GLY A 252 12.58 -20.09 19.81
C GLY A 252 12.05 -20.83 18.59
N LEU A 253 11.95 -20.18 17.42
CA LEU A 253 11.59 -20.78 16.14
C LEU A 253 12.82 -21.28 15.37
N ALA A 254 14.02 -20.82 15.77
CA ALA A 254 15.24 -21.15 15.07
C ALA A 254 15.54 -22.65 15.11
N SER A 255 15.76 -23.26 13.96
CA SER A 255 16.15 -24.66 13.82
C SER A 255 17.66 -24.81 14.08
N GLU A 256 18.04 -25.80 14.87
CA GLU A 256 19.45 -26.19 15.07
C GLU A 256 20.06 -26.82 13.81
N LYS A 257 19.26 -27.15 12.79
CA LYS A 257 19.69 -27.88 11.59
C LYS A 257 20.27 -26.99 10.49
N TYR A 258 20.12 -25.66 10.57
CA TYR A 258 20.62 -24.77 9.54
C TYR A 258 22.00 -24.22 9.88
N ASP A 259 23.00 -24.70 9.15
CA ASP A 259 24.34 -24.09 9.04
C ASP A 259 24.32 -23.15 7.83
N ILE A 260 24.17 -21.85 8.07
CA ILE A 260 24.12 -20.84 7.02
C ILE A 260 25.55 -20.44 6.66
N GLU A 261 25.97 -20.73 5.44
CA GLU A 261 27.30 -20.35 4.96
C GLU A 261 27.31 -18.89 4.51
N ILE A 262 28.24 -18.11 5.04
CA ILE A 262 28.39 -16.69 4.72
C ILE A 262 29.83 -16.37 4.30
N HIS A 263 29.95 -15.38 3.38
CA HIS A 263 31.21 -14.85 2.91
C HIS A 263 31.34 -13.40 3.40
N SER A 264 32.16 -13.19 4.42
CA SER A 264 32.33 -11.86 4.98
C SER A 264 33.19 -10.97 4.07
N ILE A 265 32.88 -9.67 4.04
CA ILE A 265 33.64 -8.70 3.26
C ILE A 265 35.08 -8.65 3.77
N GLY A 266 36.06 -8.88 2.87
CA GLY A 266 37.48 -8.85 3.19
C GLY A 266 38.05 -10.18 3.73
N ASP A 267 37.22 -11.22 3.90
CA ASP A 267 37.66 -12.56 4.25
C ASP A 267 37.59 -13.49 3.03
N LYS A 268 38.59 -14.32 2.83
CA LYS A 268 38.62 -15.30 1.75
C LYS A 268 37.94 -16.62 2.14
N ASN A 269 37.71 -16.83 3.42
CA ASN A 269 37.12 -18.05 3.96
C ASN A 269 35.64 -17.85 4.23
N SER A 270 34.83 -18.82 3.87
CA SER A 270 33.46 -18.89 4.32
C SER A 270 33.40 -19.24 5.81
N ARG A 271 32.41 -18.72 6.51
CA ARG A 271 32.09 -19.14 7.87
C ARG A 271 30.62 -19.58 7.95
N LYS A 272 30.34 -20.44 8.90
CA LYS A 272 28.96 -20.87 9.18
C LYS A 272 28.42 -20.12 10.39
N ILE A 273 27.15 -19.77 10.33
CA ILE A 273 26.38 -19.23 11.44
C ILE A 273 25.11 -20.07 11.63
N SER A 274 24.60 -20.10 12.84
CA SER A 274 23.32 -20.76 13.13
C SER A 274 22.14 -19.85 12.78
N GLN A 275 20.96 -20.43 12.52
CA GLN A 275 19.72 -19.68 12.40
C GLN A 275 19.39 -18.90 13.70
N SER A 276 19.77 -19.43 14.85
CA SER A 276 19.63 -18.76 16.15
C SER A 276 20.46 -17.47 16.23
N ASP A 277 21.69 -17.47 15.69
CA ASP A 277 22.50 -16.24 15.61
C ASP A 277 21.86 -15.21 14.70
N LEU A 278 21.34 -15.65 13.55
CA LEU A 278 20.59 -14.79 12.64
C LEU A 278 19.35 -14.19 13.33
N ALA A 279 18.59 -15.00 14.06
CA ALA A 279 17.41 -14.54 14.80
C ALA A 279 17.74 -13.44 15.81
N THR A 280 18.92 -13.47 16.46
CA THR A 280 19.34 -12.40 17.39
C THR A 280 19.47 -11.04 16.72
N ILE A 281 19.71 -11.00 15.41
CA ILE A 281 19.80 -9.77 14.62
C ILE A 281 18.41 -9.36 14.11
N VAL A 282 17.62 -10.34 13.65
CA VAL A 282 16.33 -10.11 13.00
C VAL A 282 15.24 -9.70 14.00
N GLU A 283 15.12 -10.43 15.10
CA GLU A 283 14.06 -10.27 16.10
C GLU A 283 13.92 -8.81 16.61
N PRO A 284 14.97 -8.12 17.08
CA PRO A 284 14.84 -6.75 17.57
C PRO A 284 14.33 -5.78 16.51
N ARG A 285 14.72 -5.98 15.25
CA ARG A 285 14.27 -5.10 14.15
C ARG A 285 12.80 -5.34 13.78
N VAL A 286 12.36 -6.59 13.76
CA VAL A 286 10.95 -6.91 13.54
C VAL A 286 10.09 -6.34 14.66
N GLN A 287 10.52 -6.50 15.92
CA GLN A 287 9.84 -5.90 17.08
C GLN A 287 9.76 -4.38 16.98
N GLU A 288 10.81 -3.71 16.52
CA GLU A 288 10.82 -2.27 16.32
C GLU A 288 9.80 -1.86 15.24
N ILE A 289 9.79 -2.51 14.07
CA ILE A 289 8.81 -2.25 13.00
C ILE A 289 7.39 -2.39 13.55
N LEU A 290 7.10 -3.51 14.21
CA LEU A 290 5.76 -3.80 14.74
C LEU A 290 5.36 -2.85 15.89
N SER A 291 6.32 -2.36 16.69
CA SER A 291 6.05 -1.36 17.72
C SER A 291 5.67 0.00 17.13
N TYR A 292 6.30 0.41 16.01
CA TYR A 292 5.87 1.60 15.27
C TYR A 292 4.47 1.42 14.69
N VAL A 293 4.19 0.26 14.08
CA VAL A 293 2.84 -0.07 13.57
C VAL A 293 1.81 -0.02 14.69
N ALA A 294 2.06 -0.67 15.82
CA ALA A 294 1.13 -0.68 16.95
C ALA A 294 0.86 0.72 17.50
N ARG A 295 1.88 1.59 17.54
CA ARG A 295 1.73 3.00 17.93
C ARG A 295 0.89 3.77 16.92
N SER A 296 1.15 3.59 15.63
CA SER A 296 0.39 4.21 14.56
C SER A 296 -1.09 3.80 14.61
N VAL A 297 -1.37 2.50 14.69
CA VAL A 297 -2.75 1.98 14.84
C VAL A 297 -3.45 2.59 16.05
N LYS A 298 -2.79 2.62 17.20
CA LYS A 298 -3.37 3.21 18.43
C LYS A 298 -3.69 4.69 18.29
N SER A 299 -2.95 5.44 17.46
CA SER A 299 -3.24 6.87 17.21
C SER A 299 -4.38 7.09 16.21
N MET A 300 -4.63 6.12 15.33
CA MET A 300 -5.65 6.21 14.28
C MET A 300 -7.01 5.65 14.71
N THR A 301 -7.02 4.60 15.53
CA THR A 301 -8.25 3.89 15.87
C THR A 301 -8.11 3.09 17.17
N GLU A 302 -9.26 2.73 17.77
CA GLU A 302 -9.31 1.78 18.89
C GLU A 302 -9.36 0.34 18.35
N LYS A 303 -8.83 -0.61 19.14
CA LYS A 303 -8.85 -2.04 18.77
C LYS A 303 -10.28 -2.61 18.60
N SER A 304 -11.23 -2.08 19.35
CA SER A 304 -12.65 -2.42 19.24
C SER A 304 -13.25 -2.07 17.87
N MET A 305 -12.59 -1.23 17.11
CA MET A 305 -12.98 -0.82 15.76
C MET A 305 -12.42 -1.74 14.65
N LEU A 306 -11.67 -2.80 15.03
CA LEU A 306 -11.00 -3.74 14.11
C LEU A 306 -11.41 -5.21 14.39
N PRO A 307 -12.71 -5.53 14.39
CA PRO A 307 -13.16 -6.89 14.71
C PRO A 307 -12.73 -7.92 13.65
N ALA A 308 -12.49 -7.51 12.41
CA ALA A 308 -11.96 -8.39 11.37
C ALA A 308 -10.43 -8.58 11.45
N GLY A 309 -9.75 -7.93 12.41
CA GLY A 309 -8.32 -8.10 12.64
C GLY A 309 -7.45 -7.33 11.66
N ALA A 310 -6.33 -7.92 11.29
CA ALA A 310 -5.35 -7.32 10.38
C ALA A 310 -4.94 -8.27 9.26
N VAL A 311 -4.63 -7.68 8.10
CA VAL A 311 -4.09 -8.37 6.94
C VAL A 311 -2.69 -7.84 6.68
N LEU A 312 -1.68 -8.73 6.78
CA LEU A 312 -0.28 -8.40 6.55
C LEU A 312 0.12 -8.78 5.12
N THR A 313 0.65 -7.82 4.38
CA THR A 313 1.15 -7.98 3.02
C THR A 313 2.51 -7.30 2.84
N GLY A 314 3.04 -7.33 1.63
CA GLY A 314 4.34 -6.74 1.30
C GLY A 314 5.51 -7.68 1.52
N GLY A 315 6.53 -7.56 0.69
CA GLY A 315 7.70 -8.47 0.67
C GLY A 315 8.73 -8.22 1.78
N GLY A 316 8.50 -7.27 2.70
CA GLY A 316 9.48 -6.93 3.74
C GLY A 316 9.44 -7.85 4.95
N LEU A 317 8.27 -8.39 5.27
CA LEU A 317 8.06 -9.17 6.51
C LEU A 317 7.31 -10.49 6.31
N ILE A 318 6.39 -10.57 5.34
CA ILE A 318 5.46 -11.71 5.18
C ILE A 318 6.15 -13.07 5.04
N HIS A 319 7.38 -13.10 4.51
CA HIS A 319 8.15 -14.33 4.29
C HIS A 319 9.01 -14.74 5.48
N ILE A 320 9.06 -13.93 6.55
CA ILE A 320 9.84 -14.24 7.74
C ILE A 320 9.01 -15.14 8.65
N GLU A 321 9.56 -16.30 9.00
CA GLU A 321 8.89 -17.28 9.86
C GLU A 321 8.51 -16.65 11.22
N GLY A 322 7.26 -16.85 11.66
CA GLY A 322 6.73 -16.28 12.90
C GLY A 322 6.27 -14.82 12.80
N ALA A 323 6.31 -14.20 11.60
CA ALA A 323 5.92 -12.79 11.42
C ALA A 323 4.45 -12.53 11.80
N MET A 324 3.55 -13.44 11.42
CA MET A 324 2.11 -13.32 11.75
C MET A 324 1.88 -13.36 13.25
N ASP A 325 2.46 -14.33 13.94
CA ASP A 325 2.29 -14.51 15.39
C ASP A 325 2.86 -13.31 16.15
N MET A 326 4.03 -12.81 15.74
CA MET A 326 4.62 -11.62 16.34
C MET A 326 3.76 -10.38 16.07
N ALA A 327 3.26 -10.18 14.86
CA ALA A 327 2.36 -9.09 14.55
C ALA A 327 1.06 -9.16 15.39
N GLN A 328 0.49 -10.36 15.55
CA GLN A 328 -0.68 -10.58 16.41
C GLN A 328 -0.40 -10.21 17.87
N GLN A 329 0.77 -10.57 18.41
CA GLN A 329 1.16 -10.20 19.76
C GLN A 329 1.26 -8.69 19.95
N PHE A 330 1.89 -7.99 19.01
CA PHE A 330 2.07 -6.52 19.10
C PHE A 330 0.77 -5.76 18.92
N LEU A 331 -0.07 -6.20 17.98
CA LEU A 331 -1.33 -5.54 17.68
C LEU A 331 -2.44 -5.94 18.67
N GLY A 332 -2.39 -7.17 19.20
CA GLY A 332 -3.41 -7.74 20.08
C GLY A 332 -4.76 -7.97 19.38
N ILE A 333 -4.72 -8.18 18.07
CA ILE A 333 -5.84 -8.58 17.19
C ILE A 333 -5.37 -9.70 16.28
N PRO A 334 -6.26 -10.56 15.74
CA PRO A 334 -5.89 -11.61 14.79
C PRO A 334 -5.19 -11.03 13.57
N VAL A 335 -4.17 -11.73 13.04
CA VAL A 335 -3.43 -11.33 11.83
C VAL A 335 -3.43 -12.49 10.85
N ARG A 336 -3.83 -12.21 9.59
CA ARG A 336 -3.72 -13.16 8.49
C ARG A 336 -2.81 -12.63 7.38
N PRO A 337 -2.23 -13.52 6.56
CA PRO A 337 -1.49 -13.07 5.38
C PRO A 337 -2.46 -12.53 4.33
N GLY A 338 -2.01 -11.48 3.61
CA GLY A 338 -2.67 -10.94 2.43
C GLY A 338 -2.28 -11.76 1.21
N VAL A 339 -2.99 -12.85 0.97
CA VAL A 339 -2.82 -13.73 -0.21
C VAL A 339 -4.12 -13.69 -0.99
N HIS A 340 -4.04 -13.51 -2.29
CA HIS A 340 -5.23 -13.60 -3.15
C HIS A 340 -5.56 -15.08 -3.37
N GLY A 341 -6.80 -15.48 -3.07
CA GLY A 341 -7.24 -16.88 -3.11
C GLY A 341 -7.34 -17.52 -4.51
N SER A 342 -7.04 -16.80 -5.58
CA SER A 342 -7.09 -17.26 -6.96
C SER A 342 -5.71 -17.46 -7.64
N PHE A 343 -4.63 -17.28 -6.90
CA PHE A 343 -3.27 -17.56 -7.39
C PHE A 343 -2.65 -18.68 -6.54
N GLU A 344 -3.16 -19.89 -6.70
CA GLU A 344 -2.47 -21.12 -6.32
C GLU A 344 -1.48 -21.55 -7.43
#